data_1f46f8a125de68d758797da2dea62be4
#
_entry.id   1f46f8a125de68d758797da2dea62be4
#
_cell.length_a   1.000
_cell.length_b   1.000
_cell.length_c   1.000
_cell.angle_alpha   90.00
_cell.angle_beta   90.00
_cell.angle_gamma   90.00
#
_symmetry.space_group_name_H-M   'P 1'
#
loop_
_entity.id
_entity.type
_entity.pdbx_description
1 polymer ?
#
loop_
_entity_poly.entity_id
_entity_poly.type
_entity_poly.pdbx_seq_one_letter_code
_entity_poly.pdbx_strand_id
1 'polypeptide(L)'
;MPPSIAQRHVFICITPLQVLIAQRIIADLITQPAQIIGLYLPYADHAKHRHYFAKLQAVCDQAAFVVLKNQTWQQRFATLHQLKHTLKQLNLWQQPVERVYLASIDVLFLQYVMAKINFHQLYTFDDGTANIFPNSSYHQPLPKSRAMQAFKKLLGIRHADVGAVLSASQAHYTIFPHETNVIANTIPIALYPDRPATLAKIATVTPPQQTVKRLLLGQGLDAFIGEAAYRELVQAMITRFDIDAFVPHPRERLDFGALLPVLATDNIIEDYVMAELHQHPNQVIEIYTFMSTAVFTLKDLPRTRITLVYNRVLWQQFAEAYQFLASRGFRLVDMDTPTCEGSV
;
A
#
# COMPACT_ATOMS: atom_id res chain seq x y z
N MET A 1 38.17 -23.23 4.13
CA MET A 1 36.73 -23.17 4.41
C MET A 1 36.01 -23.11 3.09
N PRO A 2 34.99 -23.89 2.79
CA PRO A 2 34.20 -23.67 1.59
C PRO A 2 33.61 -22.26 1.65
N PRO A 3 33.47 -21.52 0.53
CA PRO A 3 32.87 -20.22 0.52
C PRO A 3 31.46 -20.34 1.12
N SER A 4 31.15 -19.52 2.13
CA SER A 4 29.79 -19.49 2.69
C SER A 4 28.85 -19.18 1.55
N ILE A 5 27.89 -20.08 1.28
CA ILE A 5 26.86 -19.82 0.29
C ILE A 5 26.17 -18.54 0.76
N ALA A 6 26.28 -17.48 -0.04
CA ALA A 6 25.63 -16.21 0.29
C ALA A 6 24.14 -16.45 0.55
N GLN A 7 23.63 -15.97 1.67
CA GLN A 7 22.21 -16.10 2.00
C GLN A 7 21.39 -15.41 0.91
N ARG A 8 20.32 -16.07 0.45
CA ARG A 8 19.43 -15.53 -0.58
C ARG A 8 18.13 -15.06 0.06
N HIS A 9 17.77 -13.82 -0.20
CA HIS A 9 16.57 -13.19 0.33
C HIS A 9 15.67 -12.73 -0.84
N VAL A 10 14.40 -13.06 -0.78
CA VAL A 10 13.41 -12.73 -1.84
C VAL A 10 12.35 -11.80 -1.28
N PHE A 11 12.18 -10.65 -1.91
CA PHE A 11 11.14 -9.67 -1.59
C PHE A 11 10.07 -9.68 -2.67
N ILE A 12 8.79 -9.85 -2.27
CA ILE A 12 7.66 -9.92 -3.19
C ILE A 12 6.71 -8.76 -2.90
N CYS A 13 6.63 -7.80 -3.83
CA CYS A 13 5.85 -6.59 -3.73
C CYS A 13 4.81 -6.49 -4.86
N ILE A 14 3.66 -5.85 -4.59
CA ILE A 14 2.61 -5.55 -5.58
C ILE A 14 2.42 -4.03 -5.72
N THR A 15 2.61 -3.27 -4.65
CA THR A 15 2.30 -1.85 -4.60
C THR A 15 3.56 -1.00 -4.39
N PRO A 16 3.54 0.28 -4.75
CA PRO A 16 4.61 1.22 -4.45
C PRO A 16 4.99 1.31 -2.97
N LEU A 17 4.00 1.35 -2.07
CA LEU A 17 4.23 1.38 -0.63
C LEU A 17 5.01 0.16 -0.15
N GLN A 18 4.66 -1.02 -0.66
CA GLN A 18 5.38 -2.27 -0.35
C GLN A 18 6.83 -2.22 -0.80
N VAL A 19 7.15 -1.56 -1.93
CA VAL A 19 8.53 -1.35 -2.36
C VAL A 19 9.30 -0.48 -1.37
N LEU A 20 8.71 0.61 -0.88
CA LEU A 20 9.37 1.47 0.13
C LEU A 20 9.62 0.70 1.43
N ILE A 21 8.66 -0.09 1.89
CA ILE A 21 8.82 -0.96 3.05
C ILE A 21 9.95 -1.98 2.82
N ALA A 22 9.96 -2.64 1.65
CA ALA A 22 11.01 -3.60 1.29
C ALA A 22 12.39 -2.94 1.29
N GLN A 23 12.55 -1.74 0.72
CA GLN A 23 13.81 -0.98 0.74
C GLN A 23 14.30 -0.73 2.18
N ARG A 24 13.38 -0.40 3.10
CA ARG A 24 13.72 -0.22 4.51
C ARG A 24 14.20 -1.50 5.17
N ILE A 25 13.46 -2.59 4.96
CA ILE A 25 13.85 -3.90 5.49
C ILE A 25 15.22 -4.31 4.93
N ILE A 26 15.46 -4.13 3.64
CA ILE A 26 16.74 -4.43 3.00
C ILE A 26 17.87 -3.60 3.63
N ALA A 27 17.68 -2.29 3.81
CA ALA A 27 18.69 -1.41 4.39
C ALA A 27 19.05 -1.80 5.83
N ASP A 28 18.07 -2.27 6.62
CA ASP A 28 18.28 -2.66 8.01
C ASP A 28 18.86 -4.09 8.15
N LEU A 29 18.62 -4.97 7.14
CA LEU A 29 19.09 -6.35 7.14
C LEU A 29 20.53 -6.53 6.65
N ILE A 30 21.05 -5.62 5.83
CA ILE A 30 22.35 -5.80 5.18
C ILE A 30 23.49 -5.46 6.16
N THR A 31 23.64 -6.32 7.14
CA THR A 31 24.85 -6.40 7.99
C THR A 31 25.77 -7.57 7.58
N GLN A 32 25.30 -8.46 6.69
CA GLN A 32 26.05 -9.62 6.19
C GLN A 32 25.87 -9.76 4.67
N PRO A 33 26.86 -10.35 3.96
CA PRO A 33 26.74 -10.61 2.53
C PRO A 33 25.54 -11.51 2.21
N ALA A 34 24.56 -10.96 1.51
CA ALA A 34 23.36 -11.67 1.09
C ALA A 34 23.02 -11.32 -0.36
N GLN A 35 22.46 -12.24 -1.12
CA GLN A 35 21.90 -11.97 -2.44
C GLN A 35 20.44 -11.54 -2.28
N ILE A 36 20.12 -10.33 -2.68
CA ILE A 36 18.77 -9.76 -2.62
C ILE A 36 18.09 -9.88 -3.97
N ILE A 37 16.90 -10.47 -4.00
CA ILE A 37 16.11 -10.69 -5.22
C ILE A 37 14.75 -10.03 -5.04
N GLY A 38 14.40 -9.10 -5.95
CA GLY A 38 13.13 -8.37 -5.94
C GLY A 38 12.14 -8.91 -6.98
N LEU A 39 10.91 -9.21 -6.57
CA LEU A 39 9.79 -9.50 -7.46
C LEU A 39 8.75 -8.39 -7.30
N TYR A 40 8.54 -7.59 -8.35
CA TYR A 40 7.48 -6.59 -8.36
C TYR A 40 6.35 -7.04 -9.28
N LEU A 41 5.18 -7.29 -8.70
CA LEU A 41 4.07 -8.01 -9.32
C LEU A 41 2.78 -7.16 -9.32
N PRO A 42 2.75 -5.98 -9.98
CA PRO A 42 1.58 -5.10 -9.98
C PRO A 42 0.44 -5.65 -10.85
N TYR A 43 -0.78 -5.12 -10.65
CA TYR A 43 -1.95 -5.43 -11.49
C TYR A 43 -2.06 -4.57 -12.77
N ALA A 44 -1.23 -3.54 -12.88
CA ALA A 44 -1.19 -2.65 -14.05
C ALA A 44 0.24 -2.25 -14.38
N ASP A 45 0.48 -1.89 -15.63
CA ASP A 45 1.75 -1.33 -16.09
C ASP A 45 1.55 0.16 -16.43
N HIS A 46 2.00 1.02 -15.56
CA HIS A 46 2.00 2.46 -15.76
C HIS A 46 3.23 3.12 -15.13
N ALA A 47 3.48 4.39 -15.45
CA ALA A 47 4.69 5.12 -15.06
C ALA A 47 5.01 5.01 -13.55
N LYS A 48 4.03 5.17 -12.67
CA LYS A 48 4.21 5.03 -11.22
C LYS A 48 4.76 3.65 -10.82
N HIS A 49 4.21 2.55 -11.37
CA HIS A 49 4.73 1.21 -11.08
C HIS A 49 6.16 1.02 -11.62
N ARG A 50 6.48 1.58 -12.79
CA ARG A 50 7.82 1.53 -13.35
C ARG A 50 8.81 2.33 -12.52
N HIS A 51 8.41 3.50 -12.01
CA HIS A 51 9.21 4.31 -11.10
C HIS A 51 9.59 3.55 -9.82
N TYR A 52 8.61 2.91 -9.16
CA TYR A 52 8.89 2.13 -7.95
C TYR A 52 9.61 0.81 -8.23
N PHE A 53 9.41 0.20 -9.40
CA PHE A 53 10.24 -0.93 -9.80
C PHE A 53 11.72 -0.54 -9.93
N ALA A 54 12.02 0.60 -10.54
CA ALA A 54 13.39 1.11 -10.60
C ALA A 54 13.99 1.34 -9.20
N LYS A 55 13.19 1.86 -8.26
CA LYS A 55 13.61 1.98 -6.85
C LYS A 55 13.93 0.62 -6.21
N LEU A 56 13.10 -0.41 -6.44
CA LEU A 56 13.37 -1.77 -5.94
C LEU A 56 14.60 -2.37 -6.60
N GLN A 57 14.75 -2.20 -7.91
CA GLN A 57 15.89 -2.70 -8.68
C GLN A 57 17.22 -2.12 -8.19
N ALA A 58 17.24 -0.85 -7.76
CA ALA A 58 18.43 -0.17 -7.27
C ALA A 58 19.01 -0.77 -5.97
N VAL A 59 18.20 -1.53 -5.20
CA VAL A 59 18.62 -2.15 -3.93
C VAL A 59 18.67 -3.69 -3.99
N CYS A 60 18.43 -4.28 -5.15
CA CYS A 60 18.45 -5.73 -5.37
C CYS A 60 19.58 -6.11 -6.32
N ASP A 61 20.21 -7.27 -6.11
CA ASP A 61 21.16 -7.86 -7.05
C ASP A 61 20.48 -8.33 -8.33
N GLN A 62 19.24 -8.80 -8.21
CA GLN A 62 18.38 -9.18 -9.32
C GLN A 62 16.95 -8.71 -9.04
N ALA A 63 16.24 -8.29 -10.08
CA ALA A 63 14.83 -7.94 -9.94
C ALA A 63 14.03 -8.29 -11.20
N ALA A 64 12.74 -8.60 -11.03
CA ALA A 64 11.82 -8.85 -12.13
C ALA A 64 10.49 -8.11 -11.93
N PHE A 65 9.91 -7.68 -13.06
CA PHE A 65 8.63 -7.01 -13.15
C PHE A 65 7.65 -7.90 -13.93
N VAL A 66 6.54 -8.29 -13.30
CA VAL A 66 5.51 -9.13 -13.95
C VAL A 66 4.13 -8.57 -13.62
N VAL A 67 3.35 -8.22 -14.65
CA VAL A 67 1.99 -7.73 -14.47
C VAL A 67 1.03 -8.89 -14.24
N LEU A 68 0.32 -8.84 -13.10
CA LEU A 68 -0.66 -9.85 -12.72
C LEU A 68 -1.99 -9.61 -13.43
N LYS A 69 -2.42 -10.56 -14.27
CA LYS A 69 -3.72 -10.54 -14.94
C LYS A 69 -4.60 -11.67 -14.41
N ASN A 70 -5.78 -11.34 -13.88
CA ASN A 70 -6.64 -12.31 -13.16
C ASN A 70 -8.12 -12.26 -13.53
N GLN A 71 -8.53 -11.45 -14.50
CA GLN A 71 -9.94 -11.26 -14.85
C GLN A 71 -10.55 -12.54 -15.47
N THR A 72 -9.80 -13.22 -16.33
CA THR A 72 -10.21 -14.48 -16.96
C THR A 72 -9.32 -15.66 -16.58
N TRP A 73 -9.80 -16.89 -16.76
CA TRP A 73 -8.98 -18.09 -16.55
C TRP A 73 -7.76 -18.13 -17.47
N GLN A 74 -7.92 -17.72 -18.72
CA GLN A 74 -6.82 -17.64 -19.69
C GLN A 74 -5.72 -16.69 -19.20
N GLN A 75 -6.10 -15.51 -18.72
CA GLN A 75 -5.16 -14.55 -18.14
C GLN A 75 -4.45 -15.11 -16.89
N ARG A 76 -5.18 -15.82 -16.02
CA ARG A 76 -4.58 -16.46 -14.83
C ARG A 76 -3.53 -17.51 -15.24
N PHE A 77 -3.84 -18.38 -16.19
CA PHE A 77 -2.87 -19.37 -16.67
C PHE A 77 -1.66 -18.73 -17.34
N ALA A 78 -1.86 -17.71 -18.18
CA ALA A 78 -0.77 -16.96 -18.80
C ALA A 78 0.14 -16.32 -17.75
N THR A 79 -0.43 -15.69 -16.71
CA THR A 79 0.32 -15.11 -15.60
C THR A 79 1.10 -16.17 -14.82
N LEU A 80 0.49 -17.32 -14.51
CA LEU A 80 1.18 -18.42 -13.83
C LEU A 80 2.35 -18.96 -14.66
N HIS A 81 2.18 -19.07 -15.98
CA HIS A 81 3.24 -19.49 -16.88
C HIS A 81 4.39 -18.47 -16.91
N GLN A 82 4.07 -17.18 -16.99
CA GLN A 82 5.06 -16.09 -16.95
C GLN A 82 5.82 -16.10 -15.62
N LEU A 83 5.12 -16.23 -14.47
CA LEU A 83 5.77 -16.35 -13.16
C LEU A 83 6.71 -17.56 -13.08
N LYS A 84 6.27 -18.72 -13.59
CA LYS A 84 7.15 -19.92 -13.66
C LYS A 84 8.43 -19.63 -14.44
N HIS A 85 8.31 -18.98 -15.61
CA HIS A 85 9.47 -18.62 -16.43
C HIS A 85 10.39 -17.62 -15.68
N THR A 86 9.84 -16.57 -15.10
CA THR A 86 10.58 -15.58 -14.32
C THR A 86 11.32 -16.21 -13.14
N LEU A 87 10.67 -17.11 -12.38
CA LEU A 87 11.33 -17.80 -11.27
C LEU A 87 12.50 -18.67 -11.75
N LYS A 88 12.41 -19.30 -12.93
CA LYS A 88 13.52 -20.04 -13.52
C LYS A 88 14.66 -19.12 -13.96
N GLN A 89 14.36 -17.97 -14.59
CA GLN A 89 15.37 -17.00 -14.99
C GLN A 89 16.15 -16.43 -13.79
N LEU A 90 15.47 -16.22 -12.66
CA LEU A 90 16.08 -15.75 -11.42
C LEU A 90 16.73 -16.88 -10.58
N ASN A 91 16.76 -18.11 -11.09
CA ASN A 91 17.23 -19.29 -10.35
C ASN A 91 16.53 -19.48 -8.99
N LEU A 92 15.21 -19.19 -8.95
CA LEU A 92 14.39 -19.34 -7.75
C LEU A 92 13.53 -20.61 -7.78
N TRP A 93 13.30 -21.18 -8.95
CA TRP A 93 12.44 -22.35 -9.10
C TRP A 93 13.03 -23.57 -8.38
N GLN A 94 12.38 -23.96 -7.28
CA GLN A 94 12.80 -25.08 -6.42
C GLN A 94 14.23 -24.95 -5.85
N GLN A 95 14.82 -23.77 -5.90
CA GLN A 95 16.13 -23.50 -5.34
C GLN A 95 16.01 -23.05 -3.88
N PRO A 96 17.01 -23.35 -3.04
CA PRO A 96 16.99 -22.93 -1.65
C PRO A 96 17.11 -21.40 -1.54
N VAL A 97 16.27 -20.83 -0.67
CA VAL A 97 16.22 -19.41 -0.32
C VAL A 97 16.18 -19.33 1.20
N GLU A 98 17.00 -18.49 1.80
CA GLU A 98 17.01 -18.36 3.25
C GLU A 98 15.73 -17.72 3.75
N ARG A 99 15.34 -16.57 3.15
CA ARG A 99 14.16 -15.83 3.59
C ARG A 99 13.31 -15.34 2.43
N VAL A 100 12.00 -15.44 2.61
CA VAL A 100 11.01 -14.81 1.75
C VAL A 100 10.29 -13.73 2.56
N TYR A 101 10.11 -12.56 1.96
CA TYR A 101 9.39 -11.41 2.51
C TYR A 101 8.16 -11.12 1.65
N LEU A 102 6.99 -11.11 2.24
CA LEU A 102 5.70 -11.06 1.54
C LEU A 102 4.74 -10.08 2.22
N ALA A 103 4.04 -9.23 1.44
CA ALA A 103 3.02 -8.32 1.95
C ALA A 103 1.58 -8.83 1.70
N SER A 104 1.18 -8.98 0.45
CA SER A 104 -0.19 -9.33 0.08
C SER A 104 -0.47 -10.82 0.20
N ILE A 105 -0.78 -11.26 1.42
CA ILE A 105 -0.84 -12.67 1.84
C ILE A 105 -2.03 -13.47 1.29
N ASP A 106 -3.08 -12.83 0.79
CA ASP A 106 -4.28 -13.47 0.25
C ASP A 106 -4.26 -13.63 -1.29
N VAL A 107 -3.20 -13.15 -1.95
CA VAL A 107 -3.09 -13.14 -3.41
C VAL A 107 -2.62 -14.50 -3.94
N LEU A 108 -3.43 -15.12 -4.82
CA LEU A 108 -3.17 -16.42 -5.44
C LEU A 108 -1.76 -16.51 -6.05
N PHE A 109 -1.35 -15.50 -6.81
CA PHE A 109 -0.07 -15.51 -7.53
C PHE A 109 1.13 -15.46 -6.59
N LEU A 110 1.01 -14.75 -5.46
CA LEU A 110 2.06 -14.70 -4.46
C LEU A 110 2.15 -16.04 -3.71
N GLN A 111 1.02 -16.63 -3.36
CA GLN A 111 0.96 -17.97 -2.79
C GLN A 111 1.54 -19.03 -3.75
N TYR A 112 1.33 -18.87 -5.07
CA TYR A 112 1.96 -19.71 -6.07
C TYR A 112 3.48 -19.51 -6.11
N VAL A 113 3.97 -18.27 -6.11
CA VAL A 113 5.42 -17.97 -6.07
C VAL A 113 6.06 -18.64 -4.86
N MET A 114 5.49 -18.44 -3.66
CA MET A 114 5.97 -19.12 -2.43
C MET A 114 5.98 -20.65 -2.57
N ALA A 115 4.95 -21.24 -3.19
CA ALA A 115 4.88 -22.70 -3.37
C ALA A 115 5.97 -23.26 -4.32
N LYS A 116 6.62 -22.39 -5.12
CA LYS A 116 7.65 -22.78 -6.08
C LYS A 116 9.08 -22.41 -5.64
N ILE A 117 9.21 -21.70 -4.54
CA ILE A 117 10.49 -21.38 -3.90
C ILE A 117 10.66 -22.31 -2.70
N ASN A 118 11.87 -22.89 -2.53
CA ASN A 118 12.21 -23.67 -1.35
C ASN A 118 12.84 -22.75 -0.29
N PHE A 119 12.02 -22.15 0.57
CA PHE A 119 12.49 -21.22 1.59
C PHE A 119 12.55 -21.82 2.99
N HIS A 120 13.49 -21.34 3.81
CA HIS A 120 13.63 -21.75 5.21
C HIS A 120 12.74 -20.90 6.13
N GLN A 121 12.65 -19.59 5.90
CA GLN A 121 11.93 -18.65 6.75
C GLN A 121 11.02 -17.75 5.92
N LEU A 122 9.81 -17.54 6.43
CA LEU A 122 8.86 -16.56 5.87
C LEU A 122 8.73 -15.38 6.83
N TYR A 123 8.83 -14.19 6.29
CA TYR A 123 8.51 -12.93 6.96
C TYR A 123 7.41 -12.23 6.20
N THR A 124 6.52 -11.57 6.91
CA THR A 124 5.52 -10.71 6.29
C THR A 124 5.80 -9.24 6.58
N PHE A 125 5.21 -8.36 5.80
CA PHE A 125 5.24 -6.92 6.06
C PHE A 125 3.95 -6.25 5.61
N ASP A 126 3.72 -5.00 6.02
CA ASP A 126 2.43 -4.32 5.85
C ASP A 126 1.97 -4.24 4.39
N ASP A 127 0.70 -4.56 4.18
CA ASP A 127 -0.08 -4.30 2.96
C ASP A 127 -1.06 -3.14 3.23
N GLY A 128 -0.50 -2.00 3.50
CA GLY A 128 -1.26 -0.85 3.98
C GLY A 128 -1.99 -1.17 5.28
N THR A 129 -3.19 -0.61 5.45
CA THR A 129 -4.01 -0.79 6.66
C THR A 129 -4.71 -2.15 6.76
N ALA A 130 -4.59 -3.03 5.75
CA ALA A 130 -5.22 -4.36 5.78
C ALA A 130 -4.73 -5.21 6.98
N ASN A 131 -3.51 -4.97 7.45
CA ASN A 131 -2.93 -5.67 8.58
C ASN A 131 -3.45 -5.22 9.95
N ILE A 132 -3.98 -4.00 10.05
CA ILE A 132 -4.39 -3.39 11.32
C ILE A 132 -5.90 -3.14 11.42
N PHE A 133 -6.65 -3.16 10.32
CA PHE A 133 -8.10 -3.04 10.36
C PHE A 133 -8.75 -4.35 10.81
N PRO A 134 -9.50 -4.36 11.95
CA PRO A 134 -10.08 -5.58 12.51
C PRO A 134 -11.01 -6.34 11.55
N ASN A 135 -11.64 -5.63 10.62
CA ASN A 135 -12.58 -6.20 9.64
C ASN A 135 -11.99 -6.38 8.25
N SER A 136 -10.67 -6.28 8.12
CA SER A 136 -10.01 -6.60 6.86
C SER A 136 -10.11 -8.10 6.52
N SER A 137 -9.90 -8.44 5.24
CA SER A 137 -9.82 -9.84 4.80
C SER A 137 -8.67 -10.63 5.46
N TYR A 138 -7.76 -9.96 6.14
CA TYR A 138 -6.66 -10.60 6.86
C TYR A 138 -7.07 -11.03 8.27
N HIS A 139 -7.89 -10.23 8.94
CA HIS A 139 -8.48 -10.58 10.24
C HIS A 139 -9.71 -11.49 10.10
N GLN A 140 -10.50 -11.27 9.04
CA GLN A 140 -11.73 -12.01 8.74
C GLN A 140 -11.67 -12.59 7.33
N PRO A 141 -10.90 -13.68 7.10
CA PRO A 141 -10.73 -14.24 5.77
C PRO A 141 -12.04 -14.73 5.17
N LEU A 142 -12.35 -14.26 3.97
CA LEU A 142 -13.53 -14.73 3.25
C LEU A 142 -13.35 -16.18 2.79
N PRO A 143 -14.38 -17.03 2.90
CA PRO A 143 -14.32 -18.41 2.45
C PRO A 143 -14.07 -18.48 0.95
N LYS A 144 -13.11 -19.30 0.55
CA LYS A 144 -12.82 -19.54 -0.87
C LYS A 144 -13.73 -20.65 -1.41
N SER A 145 -14.17 -20.51 -2.67
CA SER A 145 -14.96 -21.55 -3.33
C SER A 145 -14.20 -22.88 -3.41
N ARG A 146 -14.92 -24.00 -3.39
CA ARG A 146 -14.34 -25.36 -3.54
C ARG A 146 -13.49 -25.47 -4.81
N ALA A 147 -13.94 -24.87 -5.91
CA ALA A 147 -13.19 -24.84 -7.16
C ALA A 147 -11.83 -24.14 -7.02
N MET A 148 -11.78 -23.00 -6.32
CA MET A 148 -10.53 -22.28 -6.06
C MET A 148 -9.60 -23.07 -5.13
N GLN A 149 -10.14 -23.76 -4.13
CA GLN A 149 -9.33 -24.63 -3.25
C GLN A 149 -8.72 -25.80 -4.02
N ALA A 150 -9.53 -26.48 -4.87
CA ALA A 150 -9.05 -27.56 -5.74
C ALA A 150 -7.97 -27.05 -6.71
N PHE A 151 -8.17 -25.88 -7.29
CA PHE A 151 -7.19 -25.25 -8.18
C PHE A 151 -5.86 -24.95 -7.46
N LYS A 152 -5.90 -24.38 -6.27
CA LYS A 152 -4.71 -24.14 -5.45
C LYS A 152 -3.97 -25.45 -5.12
N LYS A 153 -4.72 -26.51 -4.78
CA LYS A 153 -4.16 -27.85 -4.52
C LYS A 153 -3.46 -28.42 -5.76
N LEU A 154 -4.09 -28.30 -6.95
CA LEU A 154 -3.49 -28.70 -8.23
C LEU A 154 -2.19 -27.95 -8.53
N LEU A 155 -2.12 -26.67 -8.17
CA LEU A 155 -0.90 -25.85 -8.30
C LEU A 155 0.17 -26.18 -7.25
N GLY A 156 -0.10 -27.05 -6.28
CA GLY A 156 0.81 -27.41 -5.19
C GLY A 156 1.01 -26.28 -4.18
N ILE A 157 0.01 -25.42 -4.01
CA ILE A 157 0.07 -24.31 -3.05
C ILE A 157 -0.19 -24.84 -1.65
N ARG A 158 0.84 -24.84 -0.79
CA ARG A 158 0.76 -25.29 0.61
C ARG A 158 0.13 -24.23 1.52
N HIS A 159 0.55 -22.97 1.39
CA HIS A 159 0.00 -21.84 2.13
C HIS A 159 -1.18 -21.27 1.34
N ALA A 160 -2.30 -22.01 1.32
CA ALA A 160 -3.40 -21.77 0.40
C ALA A 160 -4.39 -20.69 0.88
N ASP A 161 -4.29 -20.24 2.11
CA ASP A 161 -5.14 -19.21 2.71
C ASP A 161 -4.34 -18.26 3.60
N VAL A 162 -5.00 -17.23 4.09
CA VAL A 162 -4.41 -16.21 4.97
C VAL A 162 -3.86 -16.84 6.25
N GLY A 163 -4.64 -17.70 6.92
CA GLY A 163 -4.24 -18.33 8.18
C GLY A 163 -2.97 -19.17 8.04
N ALA A 164 -2.84 -19.92 6.94
CA ALA A 164 -1.64 -20.71 6.68
C ALA A 164 -0.39 -19.83 6.46
N VAL A 165 -0.53 -18.67 5.80
CA VAL A 165 0.58 -17.72 5.63
C VAL A 165 0.95 -17.07 6.96
N LEU A 166 -0.05 -16.61 7.73
CA LEU A 166 0.18 -16.01 9.05
C LEU A 166 0.89 -16.98 10.00
N SER A 167 0.44 -18.24 10.05
CA SER A 167 1.04 -19.28 10.90
C SER A 167 2.47 -19.66 10.50
N ALA A 168 2.83 -19.48 9.22
CA ALA A 168 4.18 -19.76 8.73
C ALA A 168 5.14 -18.59 8.91
N SER A 169 4.61 -17.36 9.12
CA SER A 169 5.42 -16.17 9.27
C SER A 169 6.14 -16.14 10.62
N GLN A 170 7.46 -15.95 10.59
CA GLN A 170 8.30 -15.84 11.78
C GLN A 170 8.07 -14.52 12.53
N ALA A 171 7.91 -13.43 11.78
CA ALA A 171 7.60 -12.11 12.29
C ALA A 171 7.00 -11.24 11.16
N HIS A 172 6.43 -10.10 11.56
CA HIS A 172 5.83 -9.14 10.65
C HIS A 172 6.48 -7.76 10.80
N TYR A 173 7.03 -7.23 9.70
CA TYR A 173 7.56 -5.87 9.68
C TYR A 173 6.43 -4.86 9.51
N THR A 174 6.33 -3.91 10.44
CA THR A 174 5.22 -2.96 10.46
C THR A 174 5.67 -1.51 10.52
N ILE A 175 4.99 -0.67 9.73
CA ILE A 175 5.07 0.80 9.82
C ILE A 175 4.03 1.37 10.81
N PHE A 176 3.25 0.49 11.47
CA PHE A 176 2.21 0.84 12.44
C PHE A 176 2.53 0.25 13.83
N PRO A 177 3.62 0.70 14.50
CA PRO A 177 4.12 0.03 15.71
C PRO A 177 3.18 0.10 16.93
N HIS A 178 2.18 1.00 16.89
CA HIS A 178 1.23 1.22 17.98
C HIS A 178 -0.14 0.58 17.71
N GLU A 179 -0.29 -0.13 16.58
CA GLU A 179 -1.54 -0.77 16.20
C GLU A 179 -1.49 -2.28 16.43
N THR A 180 -2.64 -2.86 16.76
CA THR A 180 -2.79 -4.31 16.80
C THR A 180 -2.72 -4.89 15.40
N ASN A 181 -1.77 -5.78 15.16
CA ASN A 181 -1.54 -6.39 13.86
C ASN A 181 -2.07 -7.83 13.80
N VAL A 182 -2.31 -8.34 12.59
CA VAL A 182 -2.71 -9.75 12.35
C VAL A 182 -1.68 -10.78 12.85
N ILE A 183 -0.42 -10.37 13.03
CA ILE A 183 0.66 -11.17 13.61
C ILE A 183 1.14 -10.47 14.87
N ALA A 184 1.16 -11.19 15.99
CA ALA A 184 1.57 -10.62 17.28
C ALA A 184 3.08 -10.32 17.35
N ASN A 185 3.91 -11.14 16.69
CA ASN A 185 5.36 -10.92 16.64
C ASN A 185 5.69 -9.88 15.56
N THR A 186 5.71 -8.60 15.94
CA THR A 186 5.99 -7.48 15.03
C THR A 186 7.39 -6.92 15.21
N ILE A 187 7.97 -6.47 14.09
CA ILE A 187 9.24 -5.74 14.05
C ILE A 187 8.92 -4.34 13.50
N PRO A 188 8.99 -3.29 14.33
CA PRO A 188 8.71 -1.93 13.88
C PRO A 188 9.79 -1.42 12.93
N ILE A 189 9.37 -0.74 11.88
CA ILE A 189 10.25 -0.05 10.94
C ILE A 189 9.78 1.39 10.70
N ALA A 190 10.73 2.29 10.52
CA ALA A 190 10.44 3.66 10.12
C ALA A 190 10.47 3.76 8.59
N LEU A 191 9.31 4.03 7.96
CA LEU A 191 9.24 4.19 6.49
C LEU A 191 10.20 5.29 6.01
N TYR A 192 10.31 6.36 6.78
CA TYR A 192 11.19 7.50 6.53
C TYR A 192 12.12 7.72 7.74
N PRO A 193 13.31 7.10 7.78
CA PRO A 193 14.22 7.18 8.93
C PRO A 193 14.73 8.59 9.18
N ASP A 194 14.94 9.38 8.11
CA ASP A 194 15.38 10.78 8.20
C ASP A 194 14.22 11.75 8.50
N ARG A 195 13.01 11.20 8.71
CA ARG A 195 11.82 11.99 9.02
C ARG A 195 12.04 12.98 10.17
N PRO A 196 12.65 12.63 11.31
CA PRO A 196 12.89 13.59 12.39
C PRO A 196 13.70 14.81 11.95
N ALA A 197 14.77 14.60 11.19
CA ALA A 197 15.59 15.70 10.67
C ALA A 197 14.83 16.54 9.61
N THR A 198 14.08 15.88 8.74
CA THR A 198 13.23 16.55 7.74
C THR A 198 12.10 17.31 8.42
N LEU A 199 11.44 16.73 9.43
CA LEU A 199 10.38 17.40 10.20
C LEU A 199 10.92 18.61 10.97
N ALA A 200 12.11 18.52 11.55
CA ALA A 200 12.75 19.66 12.22
C ALA A 200 12.96 20.82 11.25
N LYS A 201 13.42 20.56 10.02
CA LYS A 201 13.57 21.59 8.97
C LYS A 201 12.22 22.17 8.53
N ILE A 202 11.19 21.33 8.43
CA ILE A 202 9.84 21.77 8.06
C ILE A 202 9.16 22.58 9.20
N ALA A 203 9.39 22.22 10.45
CA ALA A 203 8.76 22.84 11.62
C ALA A 203 9.32 24.23 11.98
N THR A 204 10.57 24.55 11.58
CA THR A 204 11.23 25.82 11.93
C THR A 204 10.68 27.06 11.24
N VAL A 205 9.77 26.89 10.29
CA VAL A 205 9.21 28.01 9.51
C VAL A 205 7.79 28.28 9.98
N THR A 206 7.58 29.39 10.72
CA THR A 206 6.27 29.98 10.96
C THR A 206 6.17 31.25 10.12
N PRO A 207 5.69 31.15 8.89
CA PRO A 207 5.65 32.31 8.00
C PRO A 207 4.47 33.24 8.34
N PRO A 208 4.61 34.53 8.11
CA PRO A 208 3.54 35.51 8.32
C PRO A 208 2.35 35.33 7.36
N GLN A 209 2.54 34.63 6.24
CA GLN A 209 1.46 34.26 5.31
C GLN A 209 1.58 32.80 4.92
N GLN A 210 0.59 32.01 5.31
CA GLN A 210 0.48 30.62 4.89
C GLN A 210 -0.37 30.51 3.61
N THR A 211 0.15 29.78 2.63
CA THR A 211 -0.65 29.32 1.49
C THR A 211 -1.22 27.94 1.81
N VAL A 212 -2.45 27.68 1.41
CA VAL A 212 -3.09 26.37 1.62
C VAL A 212 -3.22 25.66 0.28
N LYS A 213 -2.81 24.42 0.22
CA LYS A 213 -3.02 23.52 -0.93
C LYS A 213 -3.93 22.36 -0.50
N ARG A 214 -5.07 22.24 -1.15
CA ARG A 214 -6.12 21.28 -0.82
C ARG A 214 -6.15 20.15 -1.82
N LEU A 215 -5.90 18.95 -1.36
CA LEU A 215 -5.80 17.74 -2.18
C LEU A 215 -6.94 16.77 -1.85
N LEU A 216 -7.64 16.31 -2.86
CA LEU A 216 -8.58 15.20 -2.74
C LEU A 216 -7.92 13.90 -3.19
N LEU A 217 -7.73 12.96 -2.27
CA LEU A 217 -7.24 11.62 -2.61
C LEU A 217 -8.41 10.73 -3.00
N GLY A 218 -8.43 10.30 -4.25
CA GLY A 218 -9.37 9.32 -4.76
C GLY A 218 -9.18 7.94 -4.12
N GLN A 219 -10.19 7.09 -4.25
CA GLN A 219 -10.14 5.73 -3.66
C GLN A 219 -10.81 4.66 -4.54
N GLY A 220 -11.29 5.03 -5.76
CA GLY A 220 -11.95 4.12 -6.68
C GLY A 220 -13.23 3.53 -6.08
N LEU A 221 -14.07 4.37 -5.50
CA LEU A 221 -15.30 3.97 -4.81
C LEU A 221 -16.45 3.62 -5.75
N ASP A 222 -16.28 3.82 -7.07
CA ASP A 222 -17.27 3.48 -8.10
C ASP A 222 -17.77 2.03 -8.01
N ALA A 223 -16.89 1.11 -7.62
CA ALA A 223 -17.24 -0.30 -7.45
C ALA A 223 -18.16 -0.57 -6.23
N PHE A 224 -18.25 0.36 -5.26
CA PHE A 224 -18.98 0.21 -4.02
C PHE A 224 -20.29 1.01 -4.01
N ILE A 225 -20.26 2.25 -4.48
CA ILE A 225 -21.41 3.16 -4.42
C ILE A 225 -21.97 3.51 -5.80
N GLY A 226 -21.35 2.99 -6.88
CA GLY A 226 -21.70 3.30 -8.26
C GLY A 226 -21.03 4.57 -8.79
N GLU A 227 -20.87 4.66 -10.12
CA GLU A 227 -20.16 5.76 -10.76
C GLU A 227 -20.84 7.11 -10.54
N ALA A 228 -22.17 7.19 -10.73
CA ALA A 228 -22.91 8.44 -10.57
C ALA A 228 -22.78 9.02 -9.15
N ALA A 229 -23.03 8.21 -8.13
CA ALA A 229 -22.94 8.61 -6.73
C ALA A 229 -21.51 9.02 -6.34
N TYR A 230 -20.50 8.36 -6.89
CA TYR A 230 -19.10 8.71 -6.63
C TYR A 230 -18.73 10.07 -7.29
N ARG A 231 -19.19 10.32 -8.53
CA ARG A 231 -19.00 11.61 -9.19
C ARG A 231 -19.69 12.77 -8.46
N GLU A 232 -20.94 12.55 -8.02
CA GLU A 232 -21.68 13.54 -7.21
C GLU A 232 -20.97 13.84 -5.90
N LEU A 233 -20.47 12.82 -5.21
CA LEU A 233 -19.74 12.99 -3.96
C LEU A 233 -18.44 13.79 -4.17
N VAL A 234 -17.66 13.46 -5.20
CA VAL A 234 -16.43 14.21 -5.55
C VAL A 234 -16.76 15.66 -5.89
N GLN A 235 -17.80 15.90 -6.69
CA GLN A 235 -18.24 17.27 -7.02
C GLN A 235 -18.67 18.06 -5.79
N ALA A 236 -19.41 17.44 -4.87
CA ALA A 236 -19.82 18.07 -3.61
C ALA A 236 -18.60 18.40 -2.73
N MET A 237 -17.59 17.51 -2.68
CA MET A 237 -16.34 17.77 -1.95
C MET A 237 -15.56 18.95 -2.56
N ILE A 238 -15.45 19.01 -3.88
CA ILE A 238 -14.77 20.13 -4.58
C ILE A 238 -15.41 21.45 -4.17
N THR A 239 -16.74 21.52 -4.22
CA THR A 239 -17.49 22.74 -3.87
C THR A 239 -17.37 23.10 -2.39
N ARG A 240 -17.50 22.10 -1.50
CA ARG A 240 -17.54 22.31 -0.04
C ARG A 240 -16.19 22.71 0.54
N PHE A 241 -15.10 22.18 0.01
CA PHE A 241 -13.76 22.31 0.58
C PHE A 241 -12.81 23.11 -0.31
N ASP A 242 -13.26 23.63 -1.45
CA ASP A 242 -12.43 24.41 -2.39
C ASP A 242 -11.15 23.65 -2.77
N ILE A 243 -11.33 22.42 -3.29
CA ILE A 243 -10.23 21.48 -3.61
C ILE A 243 -9.44 21.99 -4.81
N ASP A 244 -8.11 22.05 -4.69
CA ASP A 244 -7.21 22.53 -5.75
C ASP A 244 -6.86 21.43 -6.77
N ALA A 245 -6.70 20.16 -6.31
CA ALA A 245 -6.32 19.06 -7.19
C ALA A 245 -6.81 17.69 -6.71
N PHE A 246 -7.07 16.82 -7.68
CA PHE A 246 -7.39 15.40 -7.46
C PHE A 246 -6.14 14.54 -7.59
N VAL A 247 -5.94 13.64 -6.63
CA VAL A 247 -4.88 12.63 -6.65
C VAL A 247 -5.52 11.27 -6.88
N PRO A 248 -5.42 10.71 -8.09
CA PRO A 248 -6.08 9.44 -8.40
C PRO A 248 -5.44 8.29 -7.63
N HIS A 249 -6.31 7.42 -7.10
CA HIS A 249 -5.86 6.14 -6.54
C HIS A 249 -5.32 5.24 -7.68
N PRO A 250 -4.33 4.35 -7.45
CA PRO A 250 -3.85 3.42 -8.47
C PRO A 250 -4.93 2.50 -9.09
N ARG A 251 -6.07 2.34 -8.42
CA ARG A 251 -7.25 1.60 -8.90
C ARG A 251 -8.37 2.51 -9.41
N GLU A 252 -8.13 3.83 -9.52
CA GLU A 252 -9.13 4.78 -10.01
C GLU A 252 -9.45 4.48 -11.49
N ARG A 253 -10.74 4.41 -11.79
CA ARG A 253 -11.24 4.13 -13.15
C ARG A 253 -11.90 5.35 -13.77
N LEU A 254 -12.34 6.28 -12.93
CA LEU A 254 -13.05 7.46 -13.38
C LEU A 254 -12.07 8.60 -13.63
N ASP A 255 -12.30 9.31 -14.72
CA ASP A 255 -11.60 10.55 -15.00
C ASP A 255 -12.37 11.72 -14.37
N PHE A 256 -11.65 12.49 -13.54
CA PHE A 256 -12.13 13.72 -12.91
C PHE A 256 -11.46 14.97 -13.48
N GLY A 257 -10.65 14.86 -14.53
CA GLY A 257 -9.91 15.97 -15.11
C GLY A 257 -10.79 17.10 -15.69
N ALA A 258 -12.05 16.80 -16.00
CA ALA A 258 -13.02 17.81 -16.40
C ALA A 258 -13.56 18.66 -15.23
N LEU A 259 -13.41 18.20 -13.97
CA LEU A 259 -13.92 18.89 -12.78
C LEU A 259 -12.85 19.71 -12.07
N LEU A 260 -11.62 19.20 -12.02
CA LEU A 260 -10.48 19.84 -11.37
C LEU A 260 -9.15 19.29 -11.89
N PRO A 261 -8.03 20.02 -11.68
CA PRO A 261 -6.70 19.53 -12.06
C PRO A 261 -6.39 18.17 -11.43
N VAL A 262 -5.89 17.24 -12.24
CA VAL A 262 -5.40 15.94 -11.76
C VAL A 262 -3.91 16.06 -11.50
N LEU A 263 -3.48 15.68 -10.30
CA LEU A 263 -2.08 15.74 -9.91
C LEU A 263 -1.28 14.65 -10.66
N ALA A 264 -0.50 15.09 -11.64
CA ALA A 264 0.40 14.23 -12.38
C ALA A 264 1.70 14.02 -11.57
N THR A 265 1.84 12.84 -10.94
CA THR A 265 3.05 12.47 -10.21
C THR A 265 3.28 10.96 -10.26
N ASP A 266 4.54 10.58 -10.46
CA ASP A 266 4.98 9.18 -10.34
C ASP A 266 5.21 8.78 -8.89
N ASN A 267 5.23 9.73 -7.96
CA ASN A 267 5.35 9.46 -6.54
C ASN A 267 4.01 8.99 -5.93
N ILE A 268 4.08 8.19 -4.86
CA ILE A 268 2.94 8.03 -3.97
C ILE A 268 2.71 9.33 -3.20
N ILE A 269 1.52 9.46 -2.62
CA ILE A 269 1.12 10.71 -1.97
C ILE A 269 2.05 11.08 -0.80
N GLU A 270 2.56 10.09 -0.09
CA GLU A 270 3.49 10.28 1.00
C GLU A 270 4.78 10.97 0.54
N ASP A 271 5.41 10.45 -0.52
CA ASP A 271 6.64 11.02 -1.09
C ASP A 271 6.36 12.43 -1.66
N TYR A 272 5.20 12.60 -2.31
CA TYR A 272 4.79 13.89 -2.87
C TYR A 272 4.61 14.96 -1.79
N VAL A 273 3.84 14.66 -0.73
CA VAL A 273 3.58 15.61 0.36
C VAL A 273 4.87 16.00 1.06
N MET A 274 5.76 15.06 1.33
CA MET A 274 7.06 15.36 1.94
C MET A 274 7.92 16.28 1.07
N ALA A 275 7.98 16.02 -0.25
CA ALA A 275 8.71 16.85 -1.18
C ALA A 275 8.12 18.27 -1.28
N GLU A 276 6.80 18.37 -1.37
CA GLU A 276 6.06 19.65 -1.47
C GLU A 276 6.29 20.51 -0.22
N LEU A 277 6.15 19.94 0.98
CA LEU A 277 6.39 20.64 2.24
C LEU A 277 7.85 21.10 2.41
N HIS A 278 8.80 20.36 1.83
CA HIS A 278 10.20 20.73 1.83
C HIS A 278 10.49 21.89 0.87
N GLN A 279 9.91 21.84 -0.34
CA GLN A 279 10.13 22.85 -1.38
C GLN A 279 9.38 24.16 -1.09
N HIS A 280 8.24 24.10 -0.40
CA HIS A 280 7.36 25.22 -0.10
C HIS A 280 7.20 25.44 1.41
N PRO A 281 8.15 26.13 2.09
CA PRO A 281 8.15 26.28 3.54
C PRO A 281 6.89 26.96 4.10
N ASN A 282 6.22 27.79 3.31
CA ASN A 282 5.03 28.53 3.71
C ASN A 282 3.72 27.80 3.45
N GLN A 283 3.78 26.59 2.87
CA GLN A 283 2.58 25.86 2.47
C GLN A 283 2.06 24.97 3.58
N VAL A 284 0.76 24.95 3.74
CA VAL A 284 -0.02 23.97 4.48
C VAL A 284 -0.71 23.06 3.46
N ILE A 285 -0.67 21.76 3.67
CA ILE A 285 -1.37 20.79 2.81
C ILE A 285 -2.57 20.25 3.59
N GLU A 286 -3.75 20.50 3.05
CA GLU A 286 -5.00 19.90 3.52
C GLU A 286 -5.37 18.73 2.63
N ILE A 287 -5.55 17.58 3.25
CA ILE A 287 -5.87 16.32 2.57
C ILE A 287 -7.28 15.92 2.91
N TYR A 288 -8.08 15.78 1.89
CA TYR A 288 -9.44 15.26 1.96
C TYR A 288 -9.47 13.88 1.32
N THR A 289 -10.02 12.91 2.02
CA THR A 289 -10.07 11.53 1.52
C THR A 289 -11.18 10.74 2.22
N PHE A 290 -11.32 9.48 1.90
CA PHE A 290 -12.30 8.58 2.50
C PHE A 290 -11.64 7.69 3.58
N MET A 291 -10.99 6.58 3.18
CA MET A 291 -10.39 5.60 4.09
C MET A 291 -8.97 5.21 3.62
N SER A 292 -8.21 6.18 3.09
CA SER A 292 -6.87 5.92 2.55
C SER A 292 -5.87 5.50 3.62
N THR A 293 -5.05 4.51 3.33
CA THR A 293 -3.90 4.11 4.18
C THR A 293 -2.92 5.24 4.41
N ALA A 294 -2.74 6.13 3.43
CA ALA A 294 -1.81 7.24 3.49
C ALA A 294 -2.07 8.20 4.67
N VAL A 295 -3.30 8.21 5.22
CA VAL A 295 -3.61 9.07 6.37
C VAL A 295 -2.77 8.75 7.60
N PHE A 296 -2.45 7.48 7.83
CA PHE A 296 -1.61 7.07 8.95
C PHE A 296 -0.15 7.52 8.81
N THR A 297 0.38 7.45 7.59
CA THR A 297 1.75 7.86 7.31
C THR A 297 1.93 9.37 7.27
N LEU A 298 0.85 10.11 6.95
CA LEU A 298 0.86 11.57 6.82
C LEU A 298 0.37 12.30 8.09
N LYS A 299 -0.28 11.60 9.04
CA LYS A 299 -0.94 12.17 10.21
C LYS A 299 -0.06 13.14 11.01
N ASP A 300 1.20 12.75 11.24
CA ASP A 300 2.11 13.51 12.10
C ASP A 300 3.07 14.43 11.33
N LEU A 301 2.81 14.65 10.03
CA LEU A 301 3.59 15.62 9.27
C LEU A 301 3.21 17.05 9.66
N PRO A 302 4.18 17.90 10.02
CA PRO A 302 3.91 19.32 10.26
C PRO A 302 3.27 19.96 9.04
N ARG A 303 2.38 20.93 9.26
CA ARG A 303 1.68 21.65 8.20
C ARG A 303 0.82 20.75 7.27
N THR A 304 0.44 19.56 7.76
CA THR A 304 -0.51 18.65 7.09
C THR A 304 -1.77 18.55 7.94
N ARG A 305 -2.92 18.72 7.32
CA ARG A 305 -4.23 18.52 7.94
C ARG A 305 -4.99 17.48 7.16
N ILE A 306 -5.58 16.51 7.86
CA ILE A 306 -6.30 15.40 7.22
C ILE A 306 -7.75 15.43 7.65
N THR A 307 -8.64 15.38 6.68
CA THR A 307 -10.08 15.27 6.89
C THR A 307 -10.60 14.05 6.13
N LEU A 308 -11.23 13.14 6.85
CA LEU A 308 -11.92 11.98 6.30
C LEU A 308 -13.37 12.34 6.03
N VAL A 309 -13.84 12.02 4.86
CA VAL A 309 -15.15 12.39 4.39
C VAL A 309 -16.00 11.15 4.18
N TYR A 310 -17.24 11.21 4.62
CA TYR A 310 -18.23 10.18 4.39
C TYR A 310 -19.61 10.80 4.08
N ASN A 311 -20.49 9.99 3.52
CA ASN A 311 -21.93 10.23 3.44
C ASN A 311 -22.66 9.01 4.00
N ARG A 312 -23.97 9.05 4.05
CA ARG A 312 -24.80 7.96 4.56
C ARG A 312 -24.50 6.61 3.90
N VAL A 313 -24.27 6.60 2.59
CA VAL A 313 -24.01 5.36 1.83
C VAL A 313 -22.66 4.75 2.23
N LEU A 314 -21.61 5.56 2.30
CA LEU A 314 -20.27 5.12 2.75
C LEU A 314 -20.29 4.70 4.21
N TRP A 315 -21.02 5.43 5.07
CA TRP A 315 -21.16 5.06 6.46
C TRP A 315 -21.84 3.69 6.63
N GLN A 316 -22.92 3.43 5.89
CA GLN A 316 -23.62 2.13 5.96
C GLN A 316 -22.72 0.95 5.56
N GLN A 317 -21.81 1.15 4.64
CA GLN A 317 -20.90 0.10 4.17
C GLN A 317 -19.61 -0.04 4.98
N PHE A 318 -19.10 1.07 5.53
CA PHE A 318 -17.76 1.14 6.09
C PHE A 318 -17.72 1.78 7.49
N ALA A 319 -18.84 1.77 8.24
CA ALA A 319 -18.93 2.39 9.57
C ALA A 319 -17.79 1.99 10.50
N GLU A 320 -17.44 0.71 10.53
CA GLU A 320 -16.38 0.20 11.40
C GLU A 320 -15.00 0.75 11.03
N ALA A 321 -14.71 0.93 9.73
CA ALA A 321 -13.47 1.56 9.30
C ALA A 321 -13.43 3.05 9.70
N TYR A 322 -14.54 3.78 9.53
CA TYR A 322 -14.62 5.17 9.99
C TYR A 322 -14.52 5.29 11.51
N GLN A 323 -15.18 4.41 12.27
CA GLN A 323 -15.08 4.37 13.72
C GLN A 323 -13.65 4.06 14.20
N PHE A 324 -12.99 3.11 13.53
CA PHE A 324 -11.58 2.82 13.79
C PHE A 324 -10.70 4.06 13.55
N LEU A 325 -10.88 4.75 12.42
CA LEU A 325 -10.14 5.98 12.11
C LEU A 325 -10.46 7.11 13.10
N ALA A 326 -11.72 7.29 13.48
CA ALA A 326 -12.13 8.25 14.50
C ALA A 326 -11.45 7.98 15.85
N SER A 327 -11.38 6.71 16.26
CA SER A 327 -10.71 6.30 17.51
C SER A 327 -9.20 6.59 17.51
N ARG A 328 -8.60 6.85 16.33
CA ARG A 328 -7.19 7.27 16.15
C ARG A 328 -7.04 8.79 16.03
N GLY A 329 -8.12 9.54 16.28
CA GLY A 329 -8.11 10.99 16.31
C GLY A 329 -8.18 11.65 14.94
N PHE A 330 -8.59 10.92 13.89
CA PHE A 330 -8.85 11.53 12.59
C PHE A 330 -10.17 12.31 12.61
N ARG A 331 -10.14 13.50 11.97
CA ARG A 331 -11.34 14.32 11.78
C ARG A 331 -12.24 13.67 10.73
N LEU A 332 -13.50 13.44 11.08
CA LEU A 332 -14.53 12.94 10.18
C LEU A 332 -15.52 14.06 9.84
N VAL A 333 -15.93 14.15 8.57
CA VAL A 333 -16.94 15.10 8.10
C VAL A 333 -18.03 14.34 7.33
N ASP A 334 -19.25 14.52 7.79
CA ASP A 334 -20.46 14.04 7.11
C ASP A 334 -20.86 15.00 5.99
N MET A 335 -20.95 14.49 4.77
CA MET A 335 -21.36 15.27 3.60
C MET A 335 -22.87 15.52 3.53
N ASP A 336 -23.67 14.70 4.21
CA ASP A 336 -25.12 14.88 4.26
C ASP A 336 -25.54 15.93 5.29
N THR A 337 -24.64 16.32 6.19
CA THR A 337 -24.89 17.40 7.15
C THR A 337 -24.56 18.75 6.49
N PRO A 338 -25.53 19.66 6.42
CA PRO A 338 -25.28 21.01 5.92
C PRO A 338 -24.14 21.69 6.72
N THR A 339 -23.30 22.46 6.03
CA THR A 339 -22.38 23.38 6.72
C THR A 339 -23.20 24.38 7.51
N CYS A 340 -23.14 24.31 8.85
CA CYS A 340 -23.56 25.50 9.64
C CYS A 340 -22.59 26.63 9.26
N GLU A 341 -23.02 27.54 8.40
CA GLU A 341 -22.35 28.82 8.23
C GLU A 341 -22.44 29.53 9.59
N GLY A 342 -21.32 29.69 10.26
CA GLY A 342 -21.22 30.53 11.46
C GLY A 342 -20.70 29.84 12.70
N SER A 343 -19.39 29.68 12.76
CA SER A 343 -18.61 29.96 13.98
C SER A 343 -17.17 30.23 13.57
N VAL A 344 -16.89 31.48 13.53
CA VAL A 344 -15.56 32.12 13.44
C VAL A 344 -14.68 31.73 14.62
#